data_9697fe8db0ee8b2b1d1279a42cfddb2d
#
_entry.id   9697fe8db0ee8b2b1d1279a42cfddb2d
#
_cell.length_a   1.000
_cell.length_b   1.000
_cell.length_c   1.000
_cell.angle_alpha   90.00
_cell.angle_beta   90.00
_cell.angle_gamma   90.00
#
_symmetry.space_group_name_H-M   'P 1'
#
loop_
_entity.id
_entity.type
_entity.pdbx_description
1 polymer ?
#
loop_
_entity_poly.entity_id
_entity_poly.type
_entity_poly.pdbx_seq_one_letter_code
_entity_poly.pdbx_strand_id
1 'polypeptide(L)'
;MYIKILNNHLLAFFLIISIVFFGCQQQGSETAETNKSTRTAIGDNAVYGGVLCVSDEESFRSIFPGKIEDATSAKIAGQIHDGLVAFNPKDLTIVPCIAKDWSVSEDQTNYTFELRSNVFFHDDECFENGKGRKVTAQDFKYSFELLCSNKFEVSYNMFIDKIAGAKEFKAGETESLVGISVVNDSTITIKLKEPHTSFIYNLAMPNSSVIAKEAYEKYG
;
A
#
# COMPACT_ATOMS: atom_id res chain seq x y z
N MET A 1 20.25 45.74 -57.03
CA MET A 1 19.95 46.40 -55.73
C MET A 1 19.21 45.54 -54.73
N TYR A 2 18.64 44.42 -55.15
CA TYR A 2 17.86 43.50 -54.25
C TYR A 2 18.68 42.49 -53.43
N ILE A 3 19.90 42.14 -53.89
CA ILE A 3 20.71 41.10 -53.23
C ILE A 3 21.40 41.60 -51.94
N LYS A 4 21.72 42.92 -51.84
CA LYS A 4 22.35 43.48 -50.63
C LYS A 4 21.41 43.64 -49.44
N ILE A 5 20.09 43.74 -49.64
CA ILE A 5 19.12 43.91 -48.56
C ILE A 5 18.83 42.55 -47.92
N LEU A 6 18.82 41.47 -48.72
CA LEU A 6 18.53 40.12 -48.21
C LEU A 6 19.64 39.60 -47.26
N ASN A 7 20.90 39.96 -47.50
CA ASN A 7 22.02 39.52 -46.66
C ASN A 7 22.02 40.18 -45.28
N ASN A 8 21.54 41.43 -45.16
CA ASN A 8 21.49 42.13 -43.88
C ASN A 8 20.39 41.60 -42.97
N HIS A 9 19.26 41.15 -43.50
CA HIS A 9 18.18 40.55 -42.72
C HIS A 9 18.52 39.13 -42.25
N LEU A 10 19.28 38.37 -43.04
CA LEU A 10 19.73 37.03 -42.66
C LEU A 10 20.77 37.08 -41.53
N LEU A 11 21.67 38.09 -41.56
CA LEU A 11 22.66 38.31 -40.49
C LEU A 11 22.01 38.76 -39.18
N ALA A 12 20.98 39.61 -39.23
CA ALA A 12 20.21 40.05 -38.07
C ALA A 12 19.39 38.90 -37.45
N PHE A 13 18.85 38.00 -38.28
CA PHE A 13 18.10 36.84 -37.81
C PHE A 13 18.99 35.81 -37.07
N PHE A 14 20.25 35.60 -37.56
CA PHE A 14 21.21 34.72 -36.85
C PHE A 14 21.72 35.37 -35.56
N LEU A 15 21.80 36.67 -35.45
CA LEU A 15 22.24 37.35 -34.23
C LEU A 15 21.18 37.31 -33.12
N ILE A 16 19.89 37.34 -33.50
CA ILE A 16 18.77 37.24 -32.55
C ILE A 16 18.65 35.81 -32.00
N ILE A 17 18.90 34.79 -32.84
CA ILE A 17 18.86 33.38 -32.40
C ILE A 17 19.99 33.04 -31.42
N SER A 18 21.15 33.68 -31.52
CA SER A 18 22.29 33.47 -30.59
C SER A 18 22.04 34.05 -29.19
N ILE A 19 21.15 35.03 -29.04
CA ILE A 19 20.85 35.65 -27.73
C ILE A 19 19.86 34.81 -26.91
N VAL A 20 19.03 33.98 -27.57
CA VAL A 20 18.04 33.12 -26.88
C VAL A 20 18.69 31.92 -26.20
N PHE A 21 19.89 31.50 -26.59
CA PHE A 21 20.59 30.36 -26.01
C PHE A 21 21.47 30.66 -24.78
N PHE A 22 21.60 31.93 -24.37
CA PHE A 22 22.45 32.32 -23.24
C PHE A 22 21.68 32.67 -21.96
N GLY A 23 20.40 32.33 -21.88
CA GLY A 23 19.47 32.70 -20.80
C GLY A 23 19.18 31.62 -19.75
N CYS A 24 20.01 30.57 -19.60
CA CYS A 24 19.92 29.66 -18.46
C CYS A 24 21.15 29.82 -17.57
N GLN A 25 21.21 30.95 -16.85
CA GLN A 25 22.15 31.09 -15.75
C GLN A 25 21.52 30.44 -14.49
N GLN A 26 22.14 29.39 -14.10
CA GLN A 26 21.92 28.56 -12.92
C GLN A 26 21.81 29.43 -11.66
N GLN A 27 20.59 29.55 -11.14
CA GLN A 27 20.38 30.14 -9.85
C GLN A 27 20.91 29.16 -8.82
N GLY A 28 21.90 29.59 -8.05
CA GLY A 28 22.58 28.74 -7.07
C GLY A 28 21.59 28.10 -6.09
N SER A 29 21.62 26.79 -6.03
CA SER A 29 21.01 26.05 -4.95
C SER A 29 21.73 26.40 -3.65
N GLU A 30 21.03 27.04 -2.73
CA GLU A 30 21.43 27.02 -1.32
C GLU A 30 21.65 25.56 -0.91
N THR A 31 22.88 25.28 -0.53
CA THR A 31 23.26 23.99 0.05
C THR A 31 22.49 23.83 1.35
N ALA A 32 21.39 23.07 1.30
CA ALA A 32 20.85 22.51 2.52
C ALA A 32 21.97 21.73 3.19
N GLU A 33 22.34 22.13 4.41
CA GLU A 33 23.26 21.38 5.25
C GLU A 33 22.71 19.96 5.41
N THR A 34 23.33 19.04 4.67
CA THR A 34 23.06 17.62 4.81
C THR A 34 23.53 17.20 6.21
N ASN A 35 22.59 17.02 7.12
CA ASN A 35 22.81 16.25 8.33
C ASN A 35 23.46 14.93 7.92
N LYS A 36 24.72 14.78 8.27
CA LYS A 36 25.54 13.59 8.02
C LYS A 36 25.03 12.47 8.93
N SER A 37 23.87 11.89 8.58
CA SER A 37 23.41 10.64 9.16
C SER A 37 24.49 9.60 8.84
N THR A 38 25.03 8.96 9.87
CA THR A 38 26.04 7.91 9.76
C THR A 38 25.42 6.74 8.99
N ARG A 39 25.73 6.64 7.70
CA ARG A 39 25.25 5.56 6.82
C ARG A 39 26.03 4.30 7.16
N THR A 40 25.36 3.26 7.62
CA THR A 40 25.95 1.96 7.89
C THR A 40 25.72 1.07 6.68
N ALA A 41 26.78 0.56 6.06
CA ALA A 41 26.71 -0.46 5.01
C ALA A 41 26.53 -1.83 5.66
N ILE A 42 25.54 -2.61 5.19
CA ILE A 42 25.30 -3.98 5.63
C ILE A 42 25.32 -4.89 4.38
N GLY A 43 26.31 -5.81 4.33
CA GLY A 43 26.49 -6.71 3.16
C GLY A 43 26.79 -5.94 1.88
N ASP A 44 26.95 -6.58 0.77
CA ASP A 44 27.32 -6.13 -0.58
C ASP A 44 27.12 -4.62 -0.93
N ASN A 45 27.74 -3.72 -0.12
CA ASN A 45 27.66 -2.25 -0.28
C ASN A 45 26.25 -1.62 -0.11
N ALA A 46 25.29 -2.31 0.47
CA ALA A 46 23.98 -1.72 0.77
C ALA A 46 24.12 -0.61 1.83
N VAL A 47 23.57 0.57 1.53
CA VAL A 47 23.55 1.74 2.44
C VAL A 47 22.11 1.96 2.89
N TYR A 48 21.88 1.91 4.19
CA TYR A 48 20.58 2.13 4.79
C TYR A 48 20.39 3.57 5.25
N GLY A 49 19.16 4.06 5.16
CA GLY A 49 18.78 5.41 5.59
C GLY A 49 18.86 6.45 4.48
N GLY A 50 18.56 7.68 4.83
CA GLY A 50 18.44 8.81 3.89
C GLY A 50 16.99 9.08 3.51
N VAL A 51 16.81 9.97 2.53
CA VAL A 51 15.50 10.37 1.99
C VAL A 51 15.46 9.98 0.51
N LEU A 52 14.44 9.22 0.14
CA LEU A 52 14.12 8.93 -1.26
C LEU A 52 12.96 9.85 -1.68
N CYS A 53 13.22 10.74 -2.64
CA CYS A 53 12.18 11.54 -3.26
C CYS A 53 11.69 10.84 -4.53
N VAL A 54 10.40 10.57 -4.59
CA VAL A 54 9.74 9.94 -5.74
C VAL A 54 8.72 10.91 -6.30
N SER A 55 8.71 11.07 -7.63
CA SER A 55 7.69 11.83 -8.34
C SER A 55 6.64 10.86 -8.89
N ASP A 56 5.37 11.22 -8.79
CA ASP A 56 4.27 10.49 -9.43
C ASP A 56 3.43 11.48 -10.26
N GLU A 57 2.69 10.97 -11.25
CA GLU A 57 1.89 11.79 -12.16
C GLU A 57 0.60 12.29 -11.50
N GLU A 58 0.09 11.56 -10.51
CA GLU A 58 -1.15 11.88 -9.81
C GLU A 58 -0.93 11.95 -8.29
N SER A 59 -1.75 12.77 -7.62
CA SER A 59 -1.81 12.80 -6.17
C SER A 59 -2.60 11.59 -5.66
N PHE A 60 -2.15 10.98 -4.55
CA PHE A 60 -2.92 9.93 -3.89
C PHE A 60 -4.22 10.50 -3.31
N ARG A 61 -5.27 9.68 -3.30
CA ARG A 61 -6.60 10.06 -2.77
C ARG A 61 -6.81 9.59 -1.35
N SER A 62 -6.37 8.39 -1.03
CA SER A 62 -6.49 7.80 0.29
C SER A 62 -5.43 6.74 0.51
N ILE A 63 -4.93 6.66 1.74
CA ILE A 63 -4.05 5.56 2.18
C ILE A 63 -4.81 4.54 3.06
N PHE A 64 -6.09 4.80 3.36
CA PHE A 64 -6.90 3.87 4.15
C PHE A 64 -7.27 2.64 3.31
N PRO A 65 -7.02 1.40 3.78
CA PRO A 65 -7.22 0.17 3.00
C PRO A 65 -8.60 0.07 2.32
N GLY A 66 -9.66 0.43 3.01
CA GLY A 66 -11.02 0.39 2.49
C GLY A 66 -11.35 1.43 1.39
N LYS A 67 -10.49 2.43 1.19
CA LYS A 67 -10.69 3.54 0.25
C LYS A 67 -9.63 3.62 -0.85
N ILE A 68 -8.83 2.59 -1.03
CA ILE A 68 -7.80 2.56 -2.09
C ILE A 68 -8.47 2.19 -3.41
N GLU A 69 -8.49 3.13 -4.37
CA GLU A 69 -9.15 2.98 -5.66
C GLU A 69 -8.23 3.26 -6.86
N ASP A 70 -7.04 3.80 -6.59
CA ASP A 70 -6.07 4.21 -7.62
C ASP A 70 -4.67 3.66 -7.34
N ALA A 71 -3.85 3.62 -8.39
CA ALA A 71 -2.52 3.03 -8.35
C ALA A 71 -1.55 3.82 -7.45
N THR A 72 -1.65 5.15 -7.41
CA THR A 72 -0.78 6.00 -6.59
C THR A 72 -1.07 5.80 -5.11
N SER A 73 -2.36 5.78 -4.72
CA SER A 73 -2.79 5.41 -3.37
C SER A 73 -2.30 4.02 -2.97
N ALA A 74 -2.42 3.02 -3.86
CA ALA A 74 -1.97 1.65 -3.61
C ALA A 74 -0.45 1.55 -3.42
N LYS A 75 0.35 2.29 -4.21
CA LYS A 75 1.81 2.34 -4.05
C LYS A 75 2.21 2.87 -2.67
N ILE A 76 1.58 3.96 -2.22
CA ILE A 76 1.90 4.58 -0.92
C ILE A 76 1.40 3.69 0.21
N ALA A 77 0.16 3.22 0.14
CA ALA A 77 -0.43 2.36 1.15
C ALA A 77 0.37 1.05 1.34
N GLY A 78 0.88 0.47 0.26
CA GLY A 78 1.73 -0.73 0.31
C GLY A 78 3.11 -0.52 0.95
N GLN A 79 3.51 0.72 1.30
CA GLN A 79 4.74 1.01 2.06
C GLN A 79 4.49 1.18 3.56
N ILE A 80 3.24 1.30 3.98
CA ILE A 80 2.86 1.63 5.37
C ILE A 80 1.89 0.62 5.98
N HIS A 81 1.25 -0.21 5.16
CA HIS A 81 0.31 -1.22 5.61
C HIS A 81 0.75 -2.61 5.20
N ASP A 82 0.59 -3.56 6.09
CA ASP A 82 0.87 -4.98 5.86
C ASP A 82 -0.40 -5.82 5.92
N GLY A 83 -0.44 -6.87 5.07
CA GLY A 83 -1.49 -7.88 5.04
C GLY A 83 -1.01 -9.25 5.55
N LEU A 84 -1.85 -10.28 5.38
CA LEU A 84 -1.48 -11.66 5.69
C LEU A 84 -0.28 -12.11 4.84
N VAL A 85 -0.31 -11.80 3.56
CA VAL A 85 0.71 -12.14 2.56
C VAL A 85 1.07 -10.90 1.75
N ALA A 86 2.15 -10.93 1.01
CA ALA A 86 2.62 -9.83 0.16
C ALA A 86 3.09 -10.34 -1.20
N PHE A 87 3.22 -9.44 -2.17
CA PHE A 87 3.92 -9.71 -3.42
C PHE A 87 5.43 -9.63 -3.22
N ASN A 88 6.15 -10.63 -3.72
CA ASN A 88 7.59 -10.53 -3.89
C ASN A 88 7.90 -9.46 -4.96
N PRO A 89 8.68 -8.42 -4.65
CA PRO A 89 8.93 -7.33 -5.59
C PRO A 89 9.75 -7.74 -6.83
N LYS A 90 10.38 -8.93 -6.82
CA LYS A 90 11.22 -9.39 -7.94
C LYS A 90 10.44 -10.13 -9.02
N ASP A 91 9.47 -10.95 -8.61
CA ASP A 91 8.79 -11.91 -9.50
C ASP A 91 7.27 -11.95 -9.30
N LEU A 92 6.74 -11.13 -8.40
CA LEU A 92 5.33 -11.03 -8.04
C LEU A 92 4.71 -12.34 -7.50
N THR A 93 5.53 -13.28 -7.07
CA THR A 93 5.05 -14.46 -6.34
C THR A 93 4.51 -14.05 -4.97
N ILE A 94 3.59 -14.85 -4.42
CA ILE A 94 3.06 -14.59 -3.08
C ILE A 94 4.05 -15.11 -2.03
N VAL A 95 4.38 -14.25 -1.08
CA VAL A 95 5.27 -14.54 0.04
C VAL A 95 4.60 -14.25 1.38
N PRO A 96 5.04 -14.91 2.47
CA PRO A 96 4.60 -14.59 3.83
C PRO A 96 4.87 -13.12 4.20
N CYS A 97 3.88 -12.48 4.87
CA CYS A 97 4.01 -11.14 5.43
C CYS A 97 3.71 -11.19 6.94
N ILE A 98 2.55 -10.74 7.43
CA ILE A 98 2.16 -10.92 8.84
C ILE A 98 1.90 -12.40 9.13
N ALA A 99 1.33 -13.15 8.20
CA ALA A 99 1.35 -14.61 8.29
C ALA A 99 2.79 -15.12 8.07
N LYS A 100 3.24 -16.03 8.92
CA LYS A 100 4.51 -16.74 8.73
C LYS A 100 4.38 -17.89 7.73
N ASP A 101 3.16 -18.48 7.66
CA ASP A 101 2.82 -19.59 6.80
C ASP A 101 1.30 -19.66 6.59
N TRP A 102 0.86 -20.42 5.57
CA TRP A 102 -0.55 -20.72 5.34
C TRP A 102 -0.73 -22.07 4.65
N SER A 103 -1.92 -22.63 4.81
CA SER A 103 -2.36 -23.84 4.10
C SER A 103 -3.69 -23.61 3.41
N VAL A 104 -3.94 -24.38 2.37
CA VAL A 104 -5.20 -24.38 1.61
C VAL A 104 -5.75 -25.78 1.59
N SER A 105 -7.05 -25.96 1.87
CA SER A 105 -7.71 -27.24 1.80
C SER A 105 -7.71 -27.85 0.39
N GLU A 106 -7.88 -29.17 0.28
CA GLU A 106 -7.89 -29.88 -1.01
C GLU A 106 -8.98 -29.34 -1.97
N ASP A 107 -10.11 -28.93 -1.44
CA ASP A 107 -11.21 -28.32 -2.19
C ASP A 107 -10.98 -26.84 -2.51
N GLN A 108 -9.84 -26.27 -2.11
CA GLN A 108 -9.43 -24.87 -2.35
C GLN A 108 -10.41 -23.82 -1.80
N THR A 109 -11.24 -24.19 -0.84
CA THR A 109 -12.21 -23.26 -0.24
C THR A 109 -11.80 -22.72 1.12
N ASN A 110 -10.86 -23.39 1.86
CA ASN A 110 -10.45 -22.96 3.18
C ASN A 110 -8.96 -22.60 3.20
N TYR A 111 -8.67 -21.37 3.58
CA TYR A 111 -7.33 -20.84 3.77
C TYR A 111 -7.07 -20.67 5.26
N THR A 112 -6.06 -21.33 5.80
CA THR A 112 -5.66 -21.19 7.21
C THR A 112 -4.30 -20.52 7.29
N PHE A 113 -4.21 -19.40 8.00
CA PHE A 113 -3.01 -18.60 8.17
C PHE A 113 -2.51 -18.67 9.60
N GLU A 114 -1.18 -18.85 9.76
CA GLU A 114 -0.49 -18.77 11.03
C GLU A 114 0.30 -17.44 11.11
N LEU A 115 -0.06 -16.58 12.06
CA LEU A 115 0.55 -15.26 12.24
C LEU A 115 1.90 -15.35 12.94
N ARG A 116 2.78 -14.41 12.63
CA ARG A 116 4.02 -14.15 13.38
C ARG A 116 3.69 -13.64 14.78
N SER A 117 4.51 -13.99 15.76
CA SER A 117 4.30 -13.60 17.16
C SER A 117 4.89 -12.23 17.52
N ASN A 118 5.69 -11.65 16.65
CA ASN A 118 6.49 -10.44 16.89
C ASN A 118 6.08 -9.23 16.00
N VAL A 119 4.81 -9.20 15.56
CA VAL A 119 4.25 -8.08 14.80
C VAL A 119 3.42 -7.21 15.73
N PHE A 120 3.65 -5.91 15.68
CA PHE A 120 2.96 -4.91 16.50
C PHE A 120 2.48 -3.77 15.60
N PHE A 121 1.38 -3.13 15.96
CA PHE A 121 1.02 -1.85 15.39
C PHE A 121 2.06 -0.79 15.77
N HIS A 122 2.17 0.25 14.97
CA HIS A 122 3.00 1.41 15.32
C HIS A 122 2.48 2.10 16.58
N ASP A 123 3.39 2.74 17.32
CA ASP A 123 3.03 3.53 18.49
C ASP A 123 2.13 4.70 18.07
N ASP A 124 1.00 4.85 18.72
CA ASP A 124 0.04 5.92 18.46
C ASP A 124 -0.85 6.14 19.68
N GLU A 125 -1.34 7.35 19.86
CA GLU A 125 -2.21 7.73 20.98
C GLU A 125 -3.60 7.05 21.00
N CYS A 126 -3.96 6.30 19.95
CA CYS A 126 -5.16 5.44 19.96
C CYS A 126 -4.98 4.19 20.83
N PHE A 127 -3.74 3.81 21.10
CA PHE A 127 -3.44 2.65 21.95
C PHE A 127 -3.19 3.06 23.41
N GLU A 128 -3.33 2.10 24.30
CA GLU A 128 -3.06 2.28 25.72
C GLU A 128 -1.62 2.76 25.94
N ASN A 129 -1.45 3.85 26.68
CA ASN A 129 -0.16 4.51 26.93
C ASN A 129 0.59 4.91 25.64
N GLY A 130 -0.09 5.08 24.52
CA GLY A 130 0.51 5.44 23.23
C GLY A 130 1.37 4.33 22.61
N LYS A 131 1.27 3.08 23.08
CA LYS A 131 2.08 1.95 22.62
C LYS A 131 1.28 1.00 21.75
N GLY A 132 1.78 0.79 20.51
CA GLY A 132 1.20 -0.16 19.61
C GLY A 132 1.18 -1.57 20.20
N ARG A 133 0.00 -2.17 20.27
CA ARG A 133 -0.16 -3.54 20.75
C ARG A 133 0.16 -4.56 19.67
N LYS A 134 0.32 -5.81 20.09
CA LYS A 134 0.52 -6.94 19.19
C LYS A 134 -0.67 -7.13 18.24
N VAL A 135 -0.37 -7.44 16.97
CA VAL A 135 -1.35 -7.83 15.97
C VAL A 135 -1.81 -9.28 16.22
N THR A 136 -3.11 -9.50 16.17
CA THR A 136 -3.75 -10.80 16.41
C THR A 136 -4.67 -11.20 15.25
N ALA A 137 -5.11 -12.45 15.24
CA ALA A 137 -6.10 -12.95 14.29
C ALA A 137 -7.45 -12.20 14.40
N GLN A 138 -7.77 -11.67 15.59
CA GLN A 138 -8.99 -10.87 15.80
C GLN A 138 -8.92 -9.53 15.05
N ASP A 139 -7.74 -8.95 14.87
CA ASP A 139 -7.56 -7.71 14.09
C ASP A 139 -7.84 -7.94 12.61
N PHE A 140 -7.43 -9.07 12.07
CA PHE A 140 -7.77 -9.45 10.70
C PHE A 140 -9.27 -9.72 10.54
N LYS A 141 -9.90 -10.42 11.50
CA LYS A 141 -11.35 -10.60 11.48
C LYS A 141 -12.06 -9.25 11.48
N TYR A 142 -11.71 -8.36 12.38
CA TYR A 142 -12.24 -6.99 12.43
C TYR A 142 -12.05 -6.24 11.11
N SER A 143 -10.84 -6.30 10.53
CA SER A 143 -10.52 -5.65 9.26
C SER A 143 -11.42 -6.14 8.13
N PHE A 144 -11.57 -7.45 7.98
CA PHE A 144 -12.44 -8.02 6.95
C PHE A 144 -13.91 -7.72 7.19
N GLU A 145 -14.39 -7.73 8.42
CA GLU A 145 -15.76 -7.33 8.77
C GLU A 145 -15.98 -5.84 8.44
N LEU A 146 -15.03 -4.98 8.76
CA LEU A 146 -15.10 -3.55 8.41
C LEU A 146 -15.13 -3.35 6.89
N LEU A 147 -14.26 -4.02 6.15
CA LEU A 147 -14.18 -3.94 4.68
C LEU A 147 -15.39 -4.58 3.98
N CYS A 148 -16.05 -5.59 4.59
CA CYS A 148 -17.30 -6.18 4.13
C CYS A 148 -18.53 -5.36 4.46
N SER A 149 -18.40 -4.35 5.30
CA SER A 149 -19.54 -3.52 5.68
C SER A 149 -20.03 -2.68 4.50
N ASN A 150 -21.20 -2.09 4.63
CA ASN A 150 -21.75 -1.17 3.63
C ASN A 150 -21.00 0.18 3.50
N LYS A 151 -19.91 0.35 4.26
CA LYS A 151 -19.09 1.57 4.25
C LYS A 151 -18.06 1.60 3.11
N PHE A 152 -17.64 0.42 2.60
CA PHE A 152 -16.51 0.28 1.66
C PHE A 152 -16.86 -0.63 0.49
N GLU A 153 -17.55 -0.09 -0.50
CA GLU A 153 -18.11 -0.86 -1.60
C GLU A 153 -17.03 -1.40 -2.56
N VAL A 154 -15.97 -0.63 -2.81
CA VAL A 154 -14.87 -1.03 -3.69
C VAL A 154 -14.13 -2.25 -3.13
N SER A 155 -13.71 -2.19 -1.88
CA SER A 155 -13.05 -3.32 -1.22
C SER A 155 -13.93 -4.56 -1.16
N TYR A 156 -15.24 -4.39 -0.91
CA TYR A 156 -16.20 -5.49 -0.96
C TYR A 156 -16.22 -6.17 -2.33
N ASN A 157 -16.32 -5.41 -3.40
CA ASN A 157 -16.43 -5.96 -4.76
C ASN A 157 -15.13 -6.64 -5.22
N MET A 158 -13.96 -6.21 -4.72
CA MET A 158 -12.67 -6.78 -5.13
C MET A 158 -12.44 -8.21 -4.62
N PHE A 159 -12.79 -8.51 -3.37
CA PHE A 159 -12.45 -9.80 -2.76
C PHE A 159 -13.45 -10.35 -1.76
N ILE A 160 -14.26 -9.50 -1.15
CA ILE A 160 -15.11 -9.89 -0.03
C ILE A 160 -16.35 -10.67 -0.47
N ASP A 161 -16.86 -10.44 -1.67
CA ASP A 161 -17.98 -11.21 -2.24
C ASP A 161 -17.66 -12.71 -2.40
N LYS A 162 -16.38 -13.08 -2.34
CA LYS A 162 -15.89 -14.46 -2.42
C LYS A 162 -15.95 -15.19 -1.07
N ILE A 163 -15.87 -14.44 0.03
CA ILE A 163 -15.90 -15.01 1.37
C ILE A 163 -17.32 -15.50 1.71
N ALA A 164 -17.42 -16.67 2.32
CA ALA A 164 -18.70 -17.26 2.72
C ALA A 164 -19.43 -16.35 3.73
N GLY A 165 -20.71 -16.08 3.47
CA GLY A 165 -21.55 -15.22 4.33
C GLY A 165 -21.32 -13.72 4.18
N ALA A 166 -20.50 -13.27 3.23
CA ALA A 166 -20.21 -11.84 3.06
C ALA A 166 -21.41 -11.04 2.59
N LYS A 167 -22.30 -11.62 1.77
CA LYS A 167 -23.51 -10.96 1.30
C LYS A 167 -24.50 -10.75 2.44
N GLU A 168 -24.71 -11.78 3.23
CA GLU A 168 -25.60 -11.80 4.38
C GLU A 168 -25.11 -10.82 5.45
N PHE A 169 -23.78 -10.76 5.69
CA PHE A 169 -23.17 -9.80 6.60
C PHE A 169 -23.35 -8.36 6.11
N LYS A 170 -23.09 -8.07 4.82
CA LYS A 170 -23.29 -6.74 4.22
C LYS A 170 -24.75 -6.31 4.29
N ALA A 171 -25.69 -7.26 4.13
CA ALA A 171 -27.12 -6.99 4.22
C ALA A 171 -27.61 -6.78 5.68
N GLY A 172 -26.75 -7.03 6.68
CA GLY A 172 -27.12 -6.95 8.10
C GLY A 172 -27.95 -8.14 8.59
N GLU A 173 -27.95 -9.25 7.85
CA GLU A 173 -28.67 -10.49 8.19
C GLU A 173 -27.91 -11.31 9.24
N THR A 174 -26.60 -11.06 9.38
CA THR A 174 -25.74 -11.68 10.40
C THR A 174 -24.92 -10.64 11.14
N GLU A 175 -24.64 -10.86 12.43
CA GLU A 175 -23.85 -9.96 13.27
C GLU A 175 -22.35 -10.08 13.02
N SER A 176 -21.88 -11.18 12.41
CA SER A 176 -20.47 -11.41 12.10
C SER A 176 -20.30 -12.12 10.76
N LEU A 177 -19.13 -11.94 10.15
CA LEU A 177 -18.74 -12.56 8.91
C LEU A 177 -18.36 -14.02 9.14
N VAL A 178 -19.33 -14.92 8.90
CA VAL A 178 -19.20 -16.38 9.22
C VAL A 178 -18.07 -17.08 8.45
N GLY A 179 -17.67 -16.54 7.31
CA GLY A 179 -16.53 -17.06 6.53
C GLY A 179 -15.16 -16.75 7.15
N ILE A 180 -15.08 -15.94 8.22
CA ILE A 180 -13.82 -15.65 8.92
C ILE A 180 -13.89 -16.23 10.32
N SER A 181 -13.01 -17.19 10.61
CA SER A 181 -12.93 -17.84 11.91
C SER A 181 -11.58 -17.59 12.58
N VAL A 182 -11.61 -17.06 13.79
CA VAL A 182 -10.43 -16.95 14.67
C VAL A 182 -10.32 -18.22 15.48
N VAL A 183 -9.28 -19.01 15.23
CA VAL A 183 -9.02 -20.26 15.96
C VAL A 183 -8.36 -19.95 17.30
N ASN A 184 -7.39 -19.04 17.28
CA ASN A 184 -6.71 -18.48 18.45
C ASN A 184 -6.04 -17.15 18.02
N ASP A 185 -5.34 -16.48 18.93
CA ASP A 185 -4.71 -15.16 18.68
C ASP A 185 -3.75 -15.13 17.46
N SER A 186 -3.21 -16.28 17.07
CA SER A 186 -2.24 -16.39 15.99
C SER A 186 -2.75 -17.19 14.79
N THR A 187 -3.99 -17.68 14.79
CA THR A 187 -4.51 -18.53 13.71
C THR A 187 -5.87 -18.05 13.25
N ILE A 188 -5.97 -17.72 11.96
CA ILE A 188 -7.21 -17.31 11.30
C ILE A 188 -7.50 -18.21 10.10
N THR A 189 -8.77 -18.58 9.91
CA THR A 189 -9.25 -19.32 8.75
C THR A 189 -10.23 -18.47 7.95
N ILE A 190 -10.03 -18.43 6.64
CA ILE A 190 -10.91 -17.77 5.67
C ILE A 190 -11.57 -18.83 4.81
N LYS A 191 -12.90 -18.93 4.87
CA LYS A 191 -13.71 -19.84 4.06
C LYS A 191 -14.33 -19.10 2.88
N LEU A 192 -14.10 -19.62 1.68
CA LEU A 192 -14.70 -19.11 0.44
C LEU A 192 -16.03 -19.84 0.16
N LYS A 193 -16.90 -19.22 -0.64
CA LYS A 193 -18.14 -19.81 -1.17
C LYS A 193 -17.86 -20.94 -2.15
N GLU A 194 -16.82 -20.74 -2.97
CA GLU A 194 -16.39 -21.65 -4.02
C GLU A 194 -14.88 -21.54 -4.21
N PRO A 195 -14.22 -22.52 -4.84
CA PRO A 195 -12.79 -22.47 -5.13
C PRO A 195 -12.43 -21.23 -5.96
N HIS A 196 -11.43 -20.47 -5.51
CA HIS A 196 -10.98 -19.27 -6.21
C HIS A 196 -9.46 -19.14 -6.14
N THR A 197 -8.76 -19.66 -7.16
CA THR A 197 -7.29 -19.77 -7.17
C THR A 197 -6.57 -18.42 -7.08
N SER A 198 -7.17 -17.34 -7.53
CA SER A 198 -6.58 -16.00 -7.43
C SER A 198 -6.90 -15.29 -6.10
N PHE A 199 -7.62 -15.90 -5.17
CA PHE A 199 -7.98 -15.25 -3.91
C PHE A 199 -6.75 -14.85 -3.09
N ILE A 200 -5.70 -15.66 -3.09
CA ILE A 200 -4.46 -15.36 -2.36
C ILE A 200 -3.79 -14.07 -2.86
N TYR A 201 -3.89 -13.74 -4.15
CA TYR A 201 -3.36 -12.50 -4.71
C TYR A 201 -4.16 -11.28 -4.24
N ASN A 202 -5.48 -11.43 -4.04
CA ASN A 202 -6.30 -10.37 -3.46
C ASN A 202 -5.88 -10.05 -2.03
N LEU A 203 -5.46 -11.06 -1.25
CA LEU A 203 -4.95 -10.89 0.11
C LEU A 203 -3.58 -10.20 0.18
N ALA A 204 -2.83 -10.14 -0.92
CA ALA A 204 -1.58 -9.40 -1.03
C ALA A 204 -1.77 -7.94 -1.44
N MET A 205 -3.00 -7.53 -1.77
CA MET A 205 -3.30 -6.14 -2.10
C MET A 205 -3.37 -5.27 -0.84
N PRO A 206 -2.95 -3.99 -0.89
CA PRO A 206 -3.03 -3.07 0.25
C PRO A 206 -4.45 -2.92 0.83
N ASN A 207 -5.48 -3.15 0.02
CA ASN A 207 -6.88 -3.16 0.46
C ASN A 207 -7.18 -4.24 1.51
N SER A 208 -6.38 -5.31 1.58
CA SER A 208 -6.54 -6.45 2.52
C SER A 208 -5.68 -6.31 3.77
N SER A 209 -5.04 -5.16 3.97
CA SER A 209 -4.15 -4.92 5.10
C SER A 209 -4.91 -4.89 6.43
N VAL A 210 -4.20 -5.23 7.50
CA VAL A 210 -4.77 -5.21 8.86
C VAL A 210 -5.02 -3.78 9.34
N ILE A 211 -6.16 -3.56 9.98
CA ILE A 211 -6.60 -2.28 10.53
C ILE A 211 -6.75 -2.43 12.04
N ALA A 212 -6.10 -1.55 12.80
CA ALA A 212 -6.34 -1.48 14.24
C ALA A 212 -7.74 -0.91 14.51
N LYS A 213 -8.55 -1.62 15.29
CA LYS A 213 -9.89 -1.17 15.68
C LYS A 213 -9.83 0.18 16.38
N GLU A 214 -8.89 0.34 17.30
CA GLU A 214 -8.69 1.57 18.09
C GLU A 214 -8.38 2.78 17.19
N ALA A 215 -7.54 2.59 16.16
CA ALA A 215 -7.22 3.64 15.21
C ALA A 215 -8.45 4.03 14.38
N TYR A 216 -9.21 3.05 13.89
CA TYR A 216 -10.42 3.32 13.12
C TYR A 216 -11.51 4.00 13.96
N GLU A 217 -11.72 3.59 15.22
CA GLU A 217 -12.68 4.20 16.12
C GLU A 217 -12.33 5.65 16.49
N LYS A 218 -11.03 5.97 16.56
CA LYS A 218 -10.53 7.29 16.91
C LYS A 218 -10.49 8.26 15.73
N TYR A 219 -10.09 7.79 14.56
CA TYR A 219 -9.78 8.66 13.41
C TYR A 219 -10.76 8.51 12.24
N GLY A 220 -11.57 7.46 12.18
CA GLY A 220 -12.61 7.22 11.17
C GLY A 220 -12.13 6.52 9.94
#